data_f79aceb4b4327375512f0779fc888b4d
#
_entry.id   f79aceb4b4327375512f0779fc888b4d
#
_cell.length_a   1.000
_cell.length_b   1.000
_cell.length_c   1.000
_cell.angle_alpha   90.00
_cell.angle_beta   90.00
_cell.angle_gamma   90.00
#
_symmetry.space_group_name_H-M   'P 1'
#
loop_
_entity.id
_entity.type
_entity.pdbx_description
1 polymer ?
#
loop_
_entity_poly.entity_id
_entity_poly.type
_entity_poly.pdbx_seq_one_letter_code
_entity_poly.pdbx_strand_id
1 'polypeptide(L)'
;VYKRQALTNLDIELDFINDGLWMKTDGVNLGGVRASNLTAVIPDYSKEKLLIDADIKGPGKAVGPYFDETPLKDSLGATLQELQLDGDVNARLHLDIPLNGELVTAKGEVTLRNNSLFIKPLDSTLKNLSGKFSFINGDLQSEPLTASWFNQPLNVDFSTKEGAKAYQVAVNLNGNWQPAKTGVLPVAVNEALSGSVAWDGKVGIDLPYHAGATYNVELNGDLKNVSSHLPSPLAKPAGEPLPVNVKVDGNLNSFELTGQAGADNHFNSRWLLGQKLTLDRAIWAADSKTLPPLPEQSGVELNMPPMNGAEWLALFQKGAAESVGGAASFPQHITLRTPMLSLGNQQWNNLSIVSQPTANGTLVEAQGREINATLAMRNNAPWLANIKYLYYNPSVAKTRGDSTQSSPFPTTERINFRGWPDAQIRCAECWFWGQKFGRIDSDITISGDTLTLTNGLIDTGFARLTADGEWVNNPGNERTSLKGKLRGQKIDAAAEFFGVTTPIRQSSFNVDYDLHWRKAPWQPDEATLNGIIHTQLGKGEITEINTGHAGQLLRLLSVDALMRKLRFDFRDTFGEGFYFDSIRSTAWIKDGVMHTDDTLVDGLEADIAMKGSVNLAVSYTHLTLP
;
A
#
# COMPACT_ATOMS: atom_id res chain seq x y z
N VAL A 1 -13.92 3.76 57.35
CA VAL A 1 -13.20 4.77 58.10
C VAL A 1 -12.47 5.64 57.08
N TYR A 2 -13.01 6.83 56.81
CA TYR A 2 -12.31 7.80 55.93
C TYR A 2 -11.04 8.25 56.60
N LYS A 3 -9.89 8.14 55.94
CA LYS A 3 -8.66 8.76 56.39
C LYS A 3 -8.88 10.27 56.42
N ARG A 4 -8.79 10.89 57.59
CA ARG A 4 -8.84 12.34 57.73
C ARG A 4 -7.53 12.91 57.19
N GLN A 5 -7.61 13.72 56.12
CA GLN A 5 -6.44 14.44 55.62
C GLN A 5 -6.08 15.54 56.63
N ALA A 6 -4.80 15.66 56.97
CA ALA A 6 -4.35 16.68 57.86
C ALA A 6 -4.29 18.04 57.15
N LEU A 7 -4.92 19.05 57.74
CA LEU A 7 -4.72 20.44 57.36
C LEU A 7 -3.37 20.90 57.93
N THR A 8 -2.55 21.53 57.14
CA THR A 8 -1.22 22.04 57.54
C THR A 8 -1.14 23.55 57.29
N ASN A 9 -0.33 24.22 58.11
CA ASN A 9 -0.19 25.68 58.06
C ASN A 9 -1.53 26.41 58.26
N LEU A 10 -2.34 25.94 59.21
CA LEU A 10 -3.62 26.52 59.54
C LEU A 10 -3.47 27.57 60.65
N ASP A 11 -3.69 28.81 60.28
CA ASP A 11 -3.91 29.92 61.20
C ASP A 11 -5.36 30.35 61.02
N ILE A 12 -6.20 30.23 62.07
CA ILE A 12 -7.66 30.38 61.98
C ILE A 12 -8.17 31.38 63.03
N GLU A 13 -8.95 32.33 62.57
CA GLU A 13 -9.76 33.22 63.38
C GLU A 13 -11.10 32.55 63.66
N LEU A 14 -11.53 32.56 64.92
CA LEU A 14 -12.79 31.97 65.38
C LEU A 14 -13.65 33.02 66.09
N ASP A 15 -14.84 33.24 65.57
CA ASP A 15 -15.83 34.13 66.13
C ASP A 15 -17.10 33.35 66.51
N PHE A 16 -17.48 33.45 67.78
CA PHE A 16 -18.75 32.91 68.28
C PHE A 16 -19.74 34.06 68.41
N ILE A 17 -20.74 34.08 67.53
CA ILE A 17 -21.70 35.19 67.49
C ILE A 17 -23.11 34.58 67.55
N ASN A 18 -23.86 34.96 68.60
CA ASN A 18 -25.19 34.41 68.89
C ASN A 18 -25.15 32.84 68.93
N ASP A 19 -26.00 32.17 68.18
CA ASP A 19 -26.08 30.73 68.10
C ASP A 19 -25.30 30.16 66.90
N GLY A 20 -24.18 30.82 66.47
CA GLY A 20 -23.37 30.43 65.30
C GLY A 20 -21.87 30.49 65.55
N LEU A 21 -21.12 29.92 64.61
CA LEU A 21 -19.67 29.93 64.58
C LEU A 21 -19.18 30.38 63.21
N TRP A 22 -18.30 31.36 63.19
CA TRP A 22 -17.58 31.81 62.00
C TRP A 22 -16.09 31.51 62.16
N MET A 23 -15.54 30.83 61.15
CA MET A 23 -14.13 30.49 61.06
C MET A 23 -13.58 31.11 59.80
N LYS A 24 -12.41 31.74 59.87
CA LYS A 24 -11.76 32.37 58.73
C LYS A 24 -10.26 32.11 58.77
N THR A 25 -9.68 31.85 57.58
CA THR A 25 -8.25 31.76 57.41
C THR A 25 -7.83 32.28 56.05
N ASP A 26 -6.68 32.96 55.98
CA ASP A 26 -6.10 33.44 54.73
C ASP A 26 -5.49 32.34 53.89
N GLY A 27 -5.17 31.20 54.50
CA GLY A 27 -4.66 30.04 53.75
C GLY A 27 -4.42 28.82 54.57
N VAL A 28 -4.66 27.66 53.92
CA VAL A 28 -4.39 26.33 54.49
C VAL A 28 -3.95 25.41 53.34
N ASN A 29 -3.03 24.50 53.68
CA ASN A 29 -2.62 23.48 52.74
C ASN A 29 -3.32 22.15 53.02
N LEU A 30 -3.84 21.52 51.97
CA LEU A 30 -4.47 20.21 52.01
C LEU A 30 -3.82 19.32 50.92
N GLY A 31 -2.90 18.48 51.36
CA GLY A 31 -2.07 17.68 50.42
C GLY A 31 -1.23 18.62 49.52
N GLY A 32 -1.33 18.43 48.20
CA GLY A 32 -0.63 19.24 47.19
C GLY A 32 -1.37 20.51 46.77
N VAL A 33 -2.48 20.88 47.46
CA VAL A 33 -3.39 21.97 47.06
C VAL A 33 -3.42 23.03 48.15
N ARG A 34 -3.47 24.30 47.78
CA ARG A 34 -3.64 25.43 48.70
C ARG A 34 -5.07 25.99 48.60
N ALA A 35 -5.76 26.06 49.73
CA ALA A 35 -6.98 26.83 49.88
C ALA A 35 -6.64 28.21 50.46
N SER A 36 -7.23 29.27 49.95
CA SER A 36 -7.09 30.64 50.41
C SER A 36 -8.46 31.28 50.54
N ASN A 37 -8.55 32.41 51.26
CA ASN A 37 -9.81 33.09 51.53
C ASN A 37 -10.90 32.14 52.08
N LEU A 38 -10.48 31.18 52.90
CA LEU A 38 -11.37 30.16 53.41
C LEU A 38 -12.23 30.71 54.54
N THR A 39 -13.55 30.56 54.36
CA THR A 39 -14.52 30.81 55.40
C THR A 39 -15.31 29.52 55.66
N ALA A 40 -15.49 29.20 56.95
CA ALA A 40 -16.31 28.06 57.37
C ALA A 40 -17.31 28.56 58.41
N VAL A 41 -18.59 28.45 58.15
CA VAL A 41 -19.64 29.09 58.93
C VAL A 41 -20.72 28.09 59.35
N ILE A 42 -21.01 28.04 60.66
CA ILE A 42 -22.26 27.46 61.19
C ILE A 42 -23.17 28.63 61.51
N PRO A 43 -24.10 29.03 60.63
CA PRO A 43 -24.88 30.23 60.84
C PRO A 43 -25.82 30.17 62.07
N ASP A 44 -26.25 28.96 62.36
CA ASP A 44 -27.17 28.67 63.48
C ASP A 44 -27.02 27.18 63.85
N TYR A 45 -26.59 26.88 65.05
CA TYR A 45 -26.41 25.51 65.52
C TYR A 45 -27.67 24.65 65.45
N SER A 46 -28.85 25.27 65.57
CA SER A 46 -30.11 24.54 65.44
C SER A 46 -30.41 24.04 64.04
N LYS A 47 -29.74 24.58 63.00
CA LYS A 47 -29.87 24.16 61.61
C LYS A 47 -28.92 23.05 61.22
N GLU A 48 -27.96 22.72 62.09
CA GLU A 48 -27.00 21.63 61.87
C GLU A 48 -26.31 21.67 60.52
N LYS A 49 -25.90 22.87 60.05
CA LYS A 49 -25.24 23.08 58.76
C LYS A 49 -23.91 23.79 58.90
N LEU A 50 -22.86 23.28 58.26
CA LEU A 50 -21.56 23.92 58.08
C LEU A 50 -21.39 24.30 56.62
N LEU A 51 -21.23 25.58 56.32
CA LEU A 51 -20.96 26.13 54.99
C LEU A 51 -19.49 26.49 54.90
N ILE A 52 -18.82 26.01 53.82
CA ILE A 52 -17.41 26.34 53.58
C ILE A 52 -17.28 26.96 52.21
N ASP A 53 -16.63 28.11 52.13
CA ASP A 53 -16.22 28.74 50.88
C ASP A 53 -14.71 28.88 50.84
N ALA A 54 -14.07 28.59 49.69
CA ALA A 54 -12.64 28.71 49.53
C ALA A 54 -12.22 28.92 48.06
N ASP A 55 -11.15 29.68 47.87
CA ASP A 55 -10.42 29.71 46.60
C ASP A 55 -9.32 28.65 46.64
N ILE A 56 -9.33 27.75 45.68
CA ILE A 56 -8.44 26.58 45.59
C ILE A 56 -7.42 26.82 44.47
N LYS A 57 -6.14 26.59 44.76
CA LYS A 57 -5.08 26.58 43.75
C LYS A 57 -4.13 25.42 44.01
N GLY A 58 -3.79 24.68 42.91
CA GLY A 58 -2.87 23.59 42.95
C GLY A 58 -2.50 23.05 41.59
N PRO A 59 -1.50 22.18 41.51
CA PRO A 59 -1.15 21.51 40.27
C PRO A 59 -2.22 20.49 39.88
N GLY A 60 -2.57 20.43 38.58
CA GLY A 60 -3.55 19.50 38.04
C GLY A 60 -3.27 18.04 38.38
N LYS A 61 -2.00 17.66 38.45
CA LYS A 61 -1.55 16.31 38.86
C LYS A 61 -1.98 15.92 40.29
N ALA A 62 -2.25 16.87 41.16
CA ALA A 62 -2.70 16.58 42.53
C ALA A 62 -4.22 16.29 42.59
N VAL A 63 -4.97 16.59 41.54
CA VAL A 63 -6.43 16.48 41.53
C VAL A 63 -6.86 15.00 41.52
N GLY A 64 -6.27 14.16 40.65
CA GLY A 64 -6.58 12.74 40.56
C GLY A 64 -6.42 11.99 41.90
N PRO A 65 -5.21 12.01 42.51
CA PRO A 65 -4.96 11.37 43.82
C PRO A 65 -5.87 11.85 44.95
N TYR A 66 -6.33 13.09 44.90
CA TYR A 66 -7.30 13.59 45.88
C TYR A 66 -8.62 12.80 45.83
N PHE A 67 -9.13 12.52 44.63
CA PHE A 67 -10.41 11.82 44.46
C PHE A 67 -10.33 10.33 44.81
N ASP A 68 -9.12 9.70 44.76
CA ASP A 68 -8.93 8.31 45.16
C ASP A 68 -9.24 8.05 46.65
N GLU A 69 -9.24 9.11 47.50
CA GLU A 69 -9.58 9.06 48.91
C GLU A 69 -11.01 9.57 49.22
N THR A 70 -11.83 9.85 48.21
CA THR A 70 -13.19 10.35 48.35
C THR A 70 -14.24 9.32 47.89
N PRO A 71 -15.52 9.53 48.19
CA PRO A 71 -16.62 8.72 47.64
C PRO A 71 -16.71 8.73 46.11
N LEU A 72 -16.07 9.68 45.43
CA LEU A 72 -16.03 9.81 43.97
C LEU A 72 -14.88 9.01 43.32
N LYS A 73 -14.21 8.14 44.07
CA LYS A 73 -13.10 7.31 43.59
C LYS A 73 -13.45 6.47 42.37
N ASP A 74 -14.60 5.80 42.42
CA ASP A 74 -15.03 4.87 41.37
C ASP A 74 -15.71 5.56 40.18
N SER A 75 -15.96 6.87 40.26
CA SER A 75 -16.52 7.72 39.22
C SER A 75 -15.47 8.70 38.65
N LEU A 76 -15.42 9.88 39.21
CA LEU A 76 -14.50 10.94 38.77
C LEU A 76 -13.02 10.54 38.97
N GLY A 77 -12.68 9.87 40.08
CA GLY A 77 -11.33 9.38 40.34
C GLY A 77 -10.84 8.43 39.24
N ALA A 78 -11.65 7.43 38.91
CA ALA A 78 -11.35 6.47 37.82
C ALA A 78 -11.16 7.19 36.46
N THR A 79 -11.99 8.18 36.15
CA THR A 79 -11.84 9.00 34.94
C THR A 79 -10.51 9.77 34.93
N LEU A 80 -10.12 10.37 36.05
CA LEU A 80 -8.87 11.15 36.17
C LEU A 80 -7.60 10.28 36.17
N GLN A 81 -7.70 8.97 36.38
CA GLN A 81 -6.57 8.04 36.18
C GLN A 81 -6.26 7.84 34.69
N GLU A 82 -7.25 7.93 33.82
CA GLU A 82 -7.11 7.83 32.36
C GLU A 82 -6.91 9.18 31.68
N LEU A 83 -7.32 10.28 32.31
CA LEU A 83 -7.21 11.67 31.86
C LEU A 83 -6.31 12.46 32.81
N GLN A 84 -5.04 12.58 32.48
CA GLN A 84 -4.05 13.21 33.36
C GLN A 84 -3.89 14.69 33.05
N LEU A 85 -4.40 15.54 33.94
CA LEU A 85 -4.31 17.00 33.83
C LEU A 85 -2.96 17.49 34.37
N ASP A 86 -2.27 18.32 33.60
CA ASP A 86 -1.03 19.01 34.01
C ASP A 86 -1.19 20.53 33.91
N GLY A 87 -0.40 21.26 34.68
CA GLY A 87 -0.48 22.71 34.82
C GLY A 87 -1.28 23.13 36.06
N ASP A 88 -1.27 24.44 36.37
CA ASP A 88 -1.97 24.98 37.53
C ASP A 88 -3.49 25.04 37.30
N VAL A 89 -4.25 24.65 38.32
CA VAL A 89 -5.70 24.70 38.35
C VAL A 89 -6.13 25.70 39.42
N ASN A 90 -7.06 26.58 39.09
CA ASN A 90 -7.71 27.48 40.02
C ASN A 90 -9.19 27.11 40.11
N ALA A 91 -9.72 27.00 41.32
CA ALA A 91 -11.12 26.69 41.53
C ALA A 91 -11.72 27.55 42.66
N ARG A 92 -13.01 27.78 42.56
CA ARG A 92 -13.81 28.30 43.66
C ARG A 92 -14.70 27.16 44.17
N LEU A 93 -14.62 26.86 45.46
CA LEU A 93 -15.30 25.75 46.11
C LEU A 93 -16.33 26.29 47.12
N HIS A 94 -17.53 25.72 47.09
CA HIS A 94 -18.57 25.89 48.10
C HIS A 94 -19.02 24.49 48.56
N LEU A 95 -18.96 24.26 49.90
CA LEU A 95 -19.48 23.04 50.52
C LEU A 95 -20.65 23.36 51.42
N ASP A 96 -21.73 22.61 51.28
CA ASP A 96 -22.85 22.59 52.22
C ASP A 96 -22.81 21.21 52.93
N ILE A 97 -22.44 21.25 54.20
CA ILE A 97 -22.19 20.03 55.01
C ILE A 97 -23.29 19.95 56.10
N PRO A 98 -24.29 19.11 55.91
CA PRO A 98 -25.25 18.82 56.96
C PRO A 98 -24.55 18.07 58.12
N LEU A 99 -24.71 18.59 59.33
CA LEU A 99 -24.11 18.00 60.56
C LEU A 99 -24.98 16.85 61.12
N ASN A 100 -26.19 16.68 60.61
CA ASN A 100 -27.16 15.64 60.99
C ASN A 100 -26.92 14.29 60.23
N GLY A 101 -25.85 14.19 59.40
CA GLY A 101 -25.53 12.98 58.66
C GLY A 101 -26.16 12.83 57.26
N GLU A 102 -26.86 13.87 56.77
CA GLU A 102 -27.30 13.95 55.38
C GLU A 102 -26.09 14.10 54.41
N LEU A 103 -26.35 13.93 53.12
CA LEU A 103 -25.28 14.00 52.11
C LEU A 103 -24.73 15.42 51.95
N VAL A 104 -23.41 15.51 51.88
CA VAL A 104 -22.66 16.75 51.58
C VAL A 104 -22.91 17.19 50.14
N THR A 105 -23.16 18.47 49.92
CA THR A 105 -23.18 19.08 48.58
C THR A 105 -21.91 19.88 48.35
N ALA A 106 -21.12 19.49 47.35
CA ALA A 106 -19.95 20.23 46.88
C ALA A 106 -20.26 20.86 45.53
N LYS A 107 -20.11 22.17 45.40
CA LYS A 107 -20.28 22.88 44.12
C LYS A 107 -19.17 23.89 43.91
N GLY A 108 -18.88 24.17 42.64
CA GLY A 108 -17.87 25.18 42.34
C GLY A 108 -17.63 25.41 40.87
N GLU A 109 -16.64 26.25 40.60
CA GLU A 109 -16.16 26.58 39.27
C GLU A 109 -14.64 26.34 39.20
N VAL A 110 -14.18 25.70 38.16
CA VAL A 110 -12.77 25.47 37.88
C VAL A 110 -12.35 26.27 36.66
N THR A 111 -11.22 26.95 36.75
CA THR A 111 -10.61 27.68 35.63
C THR A 111 -9.31 27.05 35.23
N LEU A 112 -9.20 26.72 33.94
CA LEU A 112 -8.01 26.20 33.27
C LEU A 112 -7.36 27.31 32.45
N ARG A 113 -6.01 27.36 32.47
CA ARG A 113 -5.21 28.34 31.70
C ARG A 113 -3.97 27.66 31.14
N ASN A 114 -3.99 27.40 29.83
CA ASN A 114 -2.88 26.70 29.12
C ASN A 114 -2.48 25.38 29.74
N ASN A 115 -3.41 24.64 30.30
CA ASN A 115 -3.19 23.32 30.84
C ASN A 115 -2.94 22.31 29.70
N SER A 116 -2.39 21.15 30.03
CA SER A 116 -2.35 20.01 29.15
C SER A 116 -3.12 18.84 29.75
N LEU A 117 -3.80 18.07 28.88
CA LEU A 117 -4.55 16.89 29.28
C LEU A 117 -4.03 15.69 28.49
N PHE A 118 -3.33 14.78 29.16
CA PHE A 118 -2.89 13.52 28.56
C PHE A 118 -4.01 12.49 28.62
N ILE A 119 -4.37 11.98 27.46
CA ILE A 119 -5.39 10.94 27.27
C ILE A 119 -4.67 9.61 27.11
N LYS A 120 -4.53 8.88 28.20
CA LYS A 120 -3.73 7.65 28.29
C LYS A 120 -4.15 6.56 27.29
N PRO A 121 -5.45 6.25 27.05
CA PRO A 121 -5.86 5.25 26.07
C PRO A 121 -5.47 5.59 24.61
N LEU A 122 -5.29 6.88 24.31
CA LEU A 122 -4.90 7.35 22.97
C LEU A 122 -3.42 7.67 22.85
N ASP A 123 -2.66 7.57 23.95
CA ASP A 123 -1.27 8.03 24.05
C ASP A 123 -1.08 9.43 23.42
N SER A 124 -2.00 10.33 23.73
CA SER A 124 -2.09 11.63 23.08
C SER A 124 -2.41 12.76 24.06
N THR A 125 -1.92 13.95 23.77
CA THR A 125 -2.06 15.11 24.66
C THR A 125 -2.79 16.26 23.99
N LEU A 126 -3.88 16.72 24.59
CA LEU A 126 -4.46 18.05 24.34
C LEU A 126 -3.55 19.10 25.01
N LYS A 127 -3.18 20.13 24.27
CA LYS A 127 -2.34 21.25 24.75
C LYS A 127 -3.14 22.54 24.78
N ASN A 128 -2.65 23.52 25.56
CA ASN A 128 -3.22 24.86 25.65
C ASN A 128 -4.71 24.86 26.05
N LEU A 129 -5.12 23.87 26.88
CA LEU A 129 -6.48 23.73 27.35
C LEU A 129 -6.83 24.91 28.26
N SER A 130 -7.83 25.70 27.87
CA SER A 130 -8.21 26.93 28.58
C SER A 130 -9.72 27.14 28.56
N GLY A 131 -10.25 27.63 29.67
CA GLY A 131 -11.69 27.93 29.86
C GLY A 131 -12.15 27.55 31.25
N LYS A 132 -13.46 27.34 31.43
CA LYS A 132 -14.08 27.08 32.72
C LYS A 132 -15.05 25.90 32.67
N PHE A 133 -15.20 25.26 33.79
CA PHE A 133 -16.29 24.31 34.04
C PHE A 133 -16.79 24.41 35.46
N SER A 134 -18.06 24.14 35.67
CA SER A 134 -18.69 24.04 36.98
C SER A 134 -18.87 22.57 37.39
N PHE A 135 -19.03 22.33 38.68
CA PHE A 135 -19.36 21.04 39.22
C PHE A 135 -20.39 21.12 40.35
N ILE A 136 -21.19 20.08 40.43
CA ILE A 136 -22.07 19.80 41.57
C ILE A 136 -21.85 18.31 41.92
N ASN A 137 -21.19 18.06 43.04
CA ASN A 137 -20.69 16.69 43.41
C ASN A 137 -19.85 16.08 42.29
N GLY A 138 -20.26 14.95 41.73
CA GLY A 138 -19.62 14.29 40.62
C GLY A 138 -20.04 14.77 39.23
N ASP A 139 -21.11 15.56 39.14
CA ASP A 139 -21.61 16.08 37.86
C ASP A 139 -20.80 17.33 37.45
N LEU A 140 -20.17 17.30 36.27
CA LEU A 140 -19.40 18.41 35.70
C LEU A 140 -20.11 18.96 34.47
N GLN A 141 -19.99 20.30 34.26
CA GLN A 141 -20.49 20.96 33.07
C GLN A 141 -19.50 22.04 32.64
N SER A 142 -18.95 21.94 31.45
CA SER A 142 -18.05 22.98 30.91
C SER A 142 -18.81 24.06 30.15
N GLU A 143 -18.22 25.26 30.14
CA GLU A 143 -18.39 26.22 29.07
C GLU A 143 -17.54 25.72 27.86
N PRO A 144 -17.67 26.34 26.67
CA PRO A 144 -16.76 26.04 25.57
C PRO A 144 -15.29 26.30 25.95
N LEU A 145 -14.47 25.25 25.95
CA LEU A 145 -13.06 25.32 26.20
C LEU A 145 -12.30 25.37 24.87
N THR A 146 -11.15 26.02 24.87
CA THR A 146 -10.22 26.00 23.73
C THR A 146 -9.03 25.11 24.04
N ALA A 147 -8.56 24.38 23.05
CA ALA A 147 -7.38 23.51 23.13
C ALA A 147 -6.67 23.44 21.77
N SER A 148 -5.57 22.73 21.74
CA SER A 148 -4.94 22.27 20.51
C SER A 148 -4.67 20.77 20.59
N TRP A 149 -4.97 20.06 19.49
CA TRP A 149 -4.69 18.64 19.34
C TRP A 149 -4.08 18.37 17.96
N PHE A 150 -3.08 17.51 17.88
CA PHE A 150 -2.30 17.29 16.64
C PHE A 150 -1.84 18.61 15.98
N ASN A 151 -1.41 19.59 16.81
CA ASN A 151 -1.01 20.93 16.40
C ASN A 151 -2.10 21.75 15.69
N GLN A 152 -3.37 21.40 15.86
CA GLN A 152 -4.52 22.08 15.27
C GLN A 152 -5.45 22.62 16.37
N PRO A 153 -6.15 23.75 16.14
CA PRO A 153 -7.08 24.29 17.11
C PRO A 153 -8.30 23.39 17.30
N LEU A 154 -8.77 23.29 18.51
CA LEU A 154 -9.92 22.49 18.91
C LEU A 154 -10.76 23.24 19.93
N ASN A 155 -12.08 23.25 19.75
CA ASN A 155 -13.03 23.62 20.78
C ASN A 155 -13.62 22.35 21.38
N VAL A 156 -13.78 22.35 22.71
CA VAL A 156 -14.26 21.22 23.49
C VAL A 156 -15.31 21.74 24.47
N ASP A 157 -16.43 21.09 24.57
CA ASP A 157 -17.31 21.17 25.71
C ASP A 157 -17.65 19.78 26.22
N PHE A 158 -17.88 19.64 27.53
CA PHE A 158 -18.20 18.37 28.12
C PHE A 158 -19.22 18.50 29.26
N SER A 159 -19.93 17.44 29.47
CA SER A 159 -20.76 17.23 30.64
C SER A 159 -20.59 15.81 31.18
N THR A 160 -20.75 15.66 32.48
CA THR A 160 -20.75 14.35 33.12
C THR A 160 -21.99 14.17 33.96
N LYS A 161 -22.36 12.91 34.16
CA LYS A 161 -23.51 12.54 34.95
C LYS A 161 -23.21 11.34 35.83
N GLU A 162 -23.34 11.50 37.12
CA GLU A 162 -23.25 10.40 38.07
C GLU A 162 -24.59 9.68 38.14
N GLY A 163 -24.65 8.43 37.64
CA GLY A 163 -25.82 7.58 37.65
C GLY A 163 -25.71 6.48 38.70
N ALA A 164 -26.80 5.76 38.96
CA ALA A 164 -26.85 4.69 39.94
C ALA A 164 -25.94 3.49 39.59
N LYS A 165 -25.62 3.26 38.31
CA LYS A 165 -24.86 2.08 37.82
C LYS A 165 -23.60 2.45 37.04
N ALA A 166 -23.50 3.65 36.55
CA ALA A 166 -22.41 4.11 35.71
C ALA A 166 -22.21 5.62 35.85
N TYR A 167 -20.98 6.06 35.67
CA TYR A 167 -20.63 7.46 35.45
C TYR A 167 -20.55 7.70 33.92
N GLN A 168 -21.26 8.70 33.46
CA GLN A 168 -21.37 9.02 32.03
C GLN A 168 -20.65 10.30 31.70
N VAL A 169 -19.92 10.32 30.61
CA VAL A 169 -19.23 11.50 30.08
C VAL A 169 -19.68 11.74 28.64
N ALA A 170 -20.14 12.95 28.36
CA ALA A 170 -20.45 13.41 27.02
C ALA A 170 -19.51 14.56 26.64
N VAL A 171 -18.87 14.47 25.49
CA VAL A 171 -17.94 15.50 24.98
C VAL A 171 -18.35 15.88 23.57
N ASN A 172 -18.47 17.18 23.31
CA ASN A 172 -18.59 17.71 21.97
C ASN A 172 -17.27 18.36 21.56
N LEU A 173 -16.89 18.13 20.33
CA LEU A 173 -15.65 18.59 19.73
C LEU A 173 -15.96 19.32 18.44
N ASN A 174 -15.24 20.38 18.13
CA ASN A 174 -15.28 20.97 16.79
C ASN A 174 -13.96 21.64 16.45
N GLY A 175 -13.64 21.69 15.17
CA GLY A 175 -12.42 22.32 14.69
C GLY A 175 -12.45 22.61 13.19
N ASN A 176 -11.47 23.38 12.76
CA ASN A 176 -11.20 23.57 11.33
C ASN A 176 -9.73 23.21 11.10
N TRP A 177 -9.50 22.00 10.60
CA TRP A 177 -8.17 21.40 10.54
C TRP A 177 -7.64 21.29 9.11
N GLN A 178 -6.33 21.38 8.99
CA GLN A 178 -5.59 21.05 7.77
C GLN A 178 -5.06 19.61 7.89
N PRO A 179 -5.63 18.62 7.20
CA PRO A 179 -5.24 17.21 7.36
C PRO A 179 -3.75 16.98 7.17
N ALA A 180 -3.13 17.66 6.20
CA ALA A 180 -1.71 17.59 5.92
C ALA A 180 -0.80 18.08 7.07
N LYS A 181 -1.32 18.83 8.05
CA LYS A 181 -0.54 19.39 9.17
C LYS A 181 -0.74 18.64 10.48
N THR A 182 -1.55 17.60 10.50
CA THR A 182 -1.83 16.85 11.72
C THR A 182 -0.64 16.00 12.19
N GLY A 183 0.27 15.63 11.28
CA GLY A 183 1.40 14.75 11.57
C GLY A 183 1.01 13.28 11.79
N VAL A 184 -0.25 12.92 11.55
CA VAL A 184 -0.78 11.55 11.74
C VAL A 184 -0.64 10.72 10.46
N LEU A 185 -0.76 11.37 9.30
CA LEU A 185 -0.71 10.71 8.00
C LEU A 185 0.75 10.50 7.53
N PRO A 186 1.03 9.46 6.74
CA PRO A 186 2.33 9.30 6.08
C PRO A 186 2.72 10.51 5.24
N VAL A 187 4.01 10.83 5.14
CA VAL A 187 4.51 12.02 4.43
C VAL A 187 4.04 12.05 2.98
N ALA A 188 4.10 10.90 2.28
CA ALA A 188 3.62 10.79 0.90
C ALA A 188 2.14 11.17 0.72
N VAL A 189 1.30 10.88 1.72
CA VAL A 189 -0.12 11.25 1.75
C VAL A 189 -0.27 12.74 2.09
N ASN A 190 0.48 13.22 3.09
CA ASN A 190 0.45 14.64 3.49
C ASN A 190 0.80 15.59 2.34
N GLU A 191 1.81 15.25 1.54
CA GLU A 191 2.23 16.05 0.38
C GLU A 191 1.18 16.10 -0.74
N ALA A 192 0.33 15.09 -0.82
CA ALA A 192 -0.74 15.02 -1.81
C ALA A 192 -2.02 15.75 -1.37
N LEU A 193 -2.11 16.20 -0.12
CA LEU A 193 -3.30 16.86 0.43
C LEU A 193 -3.07 18.34 0.64
N SER A 194 -4.08 19.15 0.37
CA SER A 194 -4.11 20.58 0.75
C SER A 194 -5.51 21.03 1.11
N GLY A 195 -5.60 22.21 1.78
CA GLY A 195 -6.87 22.77 2.22
C GLY A 195 -7.20 22.43 3.66
N SER A 196 -8.43 22.78 4.08
CA SER A 196 -8.92 22.58 5.45
C SER A 196 -10.32 21.98 5.47
N VAL A 197 -10.63 21.28 6.55
CA VAL A 197 -11.94 20.68 6.83
C VAL A 197 -12.48 21.22 8.15
N ALA A 198 -13.67 21.79 8.11
CA ALA A 198 -14.47 22.05 9.30
C ALA A 198 -15.19 20.75 9.68
N TRP A 199 -15.07 20.35 10.94
CA TRP A 199 -15.64 19.13 11.45
C TRP A 199 -16.21 19.30 12.84
N ASP A 200 -17.16 18.48 13.19
CA ASP A 200 -17.72 18.31 14.53
C ASP A 200 -17.65 16.85 14.96
N GLY A 201 -17.63 16.65 16.27
CA GLY A 201 -17.57 15.33 16.86
C GLY A 201 -18.30 15.23 18.18
N LYS A 202 -18.83 14.05 18.47
CA LYS A 202 -19.44 13.70 19.74
C LYS A 202 -18.75 12.45 20.28
N VAL A 203 -18.44 12.48 21.57
CA VAL A 203 -17.86 11.34 22.29
C VAL A 203 -18.76 11.05 23.49
N GLY A 204 -19.26 9.83 23.56
CA GLY A 204 -19.94 9.29 24.73
C GLY A 204 -19.06 8.26 25.42
N ILE A 205 -18.90 8.34 26.74
CA ILE A 205 -18.15 7.37 27.52
C ILE A 205 -19.04 6.90 28.67
N ASP A 206 -19.24 5.59 28.78
CA ASP A 206 -19.90 4.94 29.89
C ASP A 206 -18.86 4.23 30.77
N LEU A 207 -18.84 4.56 32.05
CA LEU A 207 -17.96 4.01 33.07
C LEU A 207 -18.79 3.25 34.11
N PRO A 208 -19.20 2.00 33.85
CA PRO A 208 -19.94 1.19 34.83
C PRO A 208 -19.07 0.91 36.05
N TYR A 209 -19.62 1.03 37.27
CA TYR A 209 -18.83 0.89 38.52
C TYR A 209 -18.23 -0.50 38.74
N HIS A 210 -18.73 -1.52 38.03
CA HIS A 210 -18.26 -2.91 38.18
C HIS A 210 -17.95 -3.61 36.84
N ALA A 211 -17.76 -2.84 35.78
CA ALA A 211 -17.42 -3.36 34.45
C ALA A 211 -16.41 -2.42 33.77
N GLY A 212 -15.84 -2.88 32.65
CA GLY A 212 -14.94 -2.05 31.86
C GLY A 212 -15.64 -0.89 31.16
N ALA A 213 -14.92 0.19 30.94
CA ALA A 213 -15.38 1.36 30.19
C ALA A 213 -15.75 1.00 28.75
N THR A 214 -16.80 1.62 28.22
CA THR A 214 -17.17 1.62 26.81
C THR A 214 -17.26 3.06 26.29
N TYR A 215 -17.03 3.24 25.00
CA TYR A 215 -17.13 4.56 24.37
C TYR A 215 -17.68 4.47 22.96
N ASN A 216 -18.34 5.54 22.55
CA ASN A 216 -18.75 5.77 21.17
C ASN A 216 -18.26 7.15 20.74
N VAL A 217 -17.86 7.25 19.48
CA VAL A 217 -17.44 8.51 18.86
C VAL A 217 -18.16 8.64 17.53
N GLU A 218 -18.67 9.82 17.25
CA GLU A 218 -19.20 10.20 15.95
C GLU A 218 -18.54 11.48 15.46
N LEU A 219 -17.93 11.44 14.28
CA LEU A 219 -17.27 12.59 13.65
C LEU A 219 -17.94 12.87 12.32
N ASN A 220 -18.23 14.15 12.07
CA ASN A 220 -18.82 14.63 10.83
C ASN A 220 -17.98 15.76 10.24
N GLY A 221 -17.84 15.78 8.92
CA GLY A 221 -17.16 16.85 8.23
C GLY A 221 -17.47 16.85 6.74
N ASP A 222 -17.08 17.93 6.05
CA ASP A 222 -17.16 18.00 4.59
C ASP A 222 -15.79 18.38 4.03
N LEU A 223 -15.21 17.48 3.23
CA LEU A 223 -13.93 17.68 2.57
C LEU A 223 -14.03 18.62 1.35
N LYS A 224 -15.08 19.42 1.21
CA LYS A 224 -15.29 20.35 0.08
C LYS A 224 -14.06 21.22 -0.21
N ASN A 225 -13.42 21.74 0.82
CA ASN A 225 -12.26 22.63 0.69
C ASN A 225 -10.91 21.90 0.73
N VAL A 226 -10.91 20.58 0.77
CA VAL A 226 -9.71 19.76 0.68
C VAL A 226 -9.52 19.30 -0.76
N SER A 227 -8.30 19.47 -1.30
CA SER A 227 -7.90 18.82 -2.54
C SER A 227 -6.98 17.65 -2.24
N SER A 228 -7.10 16.61 -3.05
CA SER A 228 -6.27 15.40 -2.99
C SER A 228 -5.71 15.08 -4.39
N HIS A 229 -4.40 14.97 -4.47
CA HIS A 229 -3.67 14.51 -5.66
C HIS A 229 -3.26 13.04 -5.54
N LEU A 230 -3.86 12.31 -4.59
CA LEU A 230 -3.70 10.87 -4.48
C LEU A 230 -4.30 10.16 -5.71
N PRO A 231 -3.86 8.93 -6.03
CA PRO A 231 -4.46 8.16 -7.11
C PRO A 231 -5.97 7.94 -6.91
N SER A 232 -6.73 7.84 -8.02
CA SER A 232 -8.14 7.45 -7.96
C SER A 232 -8.31 6.12 -7.20
N PRO A 233 -9.32 5.98 -6.29
CA PRO A 233 -10.48 6.86 -6.09
C PRO A 233 -10.28 7.98 -5.06
N LEU A 234 -9.06 8.22 -4.57
CA LEU A 234 -8.77 9.24 -3.56
C LEU A 234 -8.48 10.63 -4.16
N ALA A 235 -8.39 10.73 -5.49
CA ALA A 235 -8.21 12.00 -6.18
C ALA A 235 -9.47 12.87 -6.02
N LYS A 236 -9.28 14.15 -5.66
CA LYS A 236 -10.38 15.08 -5.47
C LYS A 236 -9.92 16.53 -5.66
N PRO A 237 -10.56 17.32 -6.54
CA PRO A 237 -10.33 18.75 -6.62
C PRO A 237 -10.97 19.48 -5.41
N ALA A 238 -10.45 20.64 -5.07
CA ALA A 238 -11.12 21.55 -4.12
C ALA A 238 -12.44 22.07 -4.73
N GLY A 239 -13.43 22.32 -3.87
CA GLY A 239 -14.75 22.83 -4.27
C GLY A 239 -15.82 21.76 -4.44
N GLU A 240 -15.47 20.49 -4.64
CA GLU A 240 -16.42 19.39 -4.66
C GLU A 240 -16.81 18.95 -3.25
N PRO A 241 -18.11 18.99 -2.88
CA PRO A 241 -18.57 18.46 -1.61
C PRO A 241 -18.25 16.96 -1.46
N LEU A 242 -17.68 16.59 -0.35
CA LEU A 242 -17.47 15.20 0.03
C LEU A 242 -17.75 15.08 1.54
N PRO A 243 -19.01 14.87 1.93
CA PRO A 243 -19.36 14.67 3.33
C PRO A 243 -18.73 13.38 3.84
N VAL A 244 -18.16 13.44 5.03
CA VAL A 244 -17.54 12.31 5.73
C VAL A 244 -18.21 12.13 7.08
N ASN A 245 -18.62 10.91 7.37
CA ASN A 245 -19.08 10.47 8.68
C ASN A 245 -18.21 9.32 9.16
N VAL A 246 -17.73 9.38 10.39
CA VAL A 246 -16.94 8.31 11.02
C VAL A 246 -17.57 7.99 12.36
N LYS A 247 -17.78 6.70 12.63
CA LYS A 247 -18.26 6.19 13.92
C LYS A 247 -17.25 5.21 14.49
N VAL A 248 -17.03 5.31 15.79
CA VAL A 248 -16.17 4.41 16.54
C VAL A 248 -16.96 3.89 17.74
N ASP A 249 -17.03 2.60 17.90
CA ASP A 249 -17.61 1.94 19.06
C ASP A 249 -16.56 1.02 19.68
N GLY A 250 -16.27 1.20 20.97
CA GLY A 250 -15.14 0.51 21.57
C GLY A 250 -15.19 0.35 23.08
N ASN A 251 -14.17 -0.34 23.56
CA ASN A 251 -13.86 -0.54 24.96
C ASN A 251 -12.33 -0.44 25.17
N LEU A 252 -11.83 -0.74 26.37
CA LEU A 252 -10.41 -0.66 26.69
C LEU A 252 -9.50 -1.65 25.93
N ASN A 253 -10.08 -2.66 25.24
CA ASN A 253 -9.30 -3.70 24.55
C ASN A 253 -9.37 -3.60 23.03
N SER A 254 -10.48 -3.07 22.48
CA SER A 254 -10.70 -3.00 21.04
C SER A 254 -11.76 -1.97 20.67
N PHE A 255 -11.72 -1.53 19.40
CA PHE A 255 -12.79 -0.74 18.82
C PHE A 255 -13.08 -1.14 17.37
N GLU A 256 -14.29 -0.88 16.96
CA GLU A 256 -14.70 -0.89 15.56
C GLU A 256 -14.86 0.54 15.07
N LEU A 257 -14.30 0.80 13.87
CA LEU A 257 -14.39 2.09 13.21
C LEU A 257 -15.10 1.87 11.88
N THR A 258 -16.25 2.50 11.73
CA THR A 258 -17.00 2.53 10.48
C THR A 258 -17.02 3.93 9.93
N GLY A 259 -17.03 4.06 8.62
CA GLY A 259 -17.06 5.38 8.01
C GLY A 259 -17.59 5.36 6.59
N GLN A 260 -18.03 6.55 6.18
CA GLN A 260 -18.55 6.83 4.87
C GLN A 260 -17.96 8.15 4.38
N ALA A 261 -17.53 8.18 3.12
CA ALA A 261 -17.11 9.39 2.44
C ALA A 261 -17.88 9.52 1.11
N GLY A 262 -18.74 10.54 1.03
CA GLY A 262 -19.71 10.65 -0.05
C GLY A 262 -20.78 9.56 0.00
N ALA A 263 -21.34 9.20 -1.16
CA ALA A 263 -22.39 8.19 -1.25
C ALA A 263 -21.87 6.75 -1.40
N ASP A 264 -20.67 6.60 -1.97
CA ASP A 264 -20.23 5.33 -2.53
C ASP A 264 -18.94 4.77 -1.90
N ASN A 265 -18.32 5.51 -0.96
CA ASN A 265 -17.12 5.04 -0.27
C ASN A 265 -17.46 4.67 1.18
N HIS A 266 -17.30 3.41 1.50
CA HIS A 266 -17.51 2.86 2.83
C HIS A 266 -16.28 2.14 3.32
N PHE A 267 -15.95 2.30 4.61
CA PHE A 267 -14.91 1.55 5.27
C PHE A 267 -15.37 1.05 6.63
N ASN A 268 -14.88 -0.11 6.99
CA ASN A 268 -15.11 -0.77 8.27
C ASN A 268 -13.81 -1.40 8.75
N SER A 269 -13.48 -1.23 10.02
CA SER A 269 -12.25 -1.78 10.57
C SER A 269 -12.36 -2.09 12.05
N ARG A 270 -11.69 -3.15 12.48
CA ARG A 270 -11.54 -3.53 13.88
C ARG A 270 -10.09 -3.39 14.31
N TRP A 271 -9.90 -2.72 15.43
CA TRP A 271 -8.60 -2.42 16.00
C TRP A 271 -8.49 -3.02 17.40
N LEU A 272 -7.31 -3.52 17.73
CA LEU A 272 -6.96 -4.05 19.05
C LEU A 272 -6.05 -3.03 19.74
N LEU A 273 -6.42 -2.72 21.00
CA LEU A 273 -5.66 -1.86 21.88
C LEU A 273 -4.76 -2.74 22.77
N GLY A 274 -3.45 -2.55 22.69
CA GLY A 274 -2.46 -3.29 23.45
C GLY A 274 -1.20 -2.47 23.61
N GLN A 275 -0.03 -3.12 23.69
CA GLN A 275 1.26 -2.40 23.70
C GLN A 275 1.47 -1.57 22.42
N LYS A 276 0.88 -2.00 21.32
CA LYS A 276 0.79 -1.27 20.06
C LYS A 276 -0.63 -1.35 19.54
N LEU A 277 -1.09 -0.30 18.88
CA LEU A 277 -2.34 -0.29 18.14
C LEU A 277 -2.22 -1.28 16.98
N THR A 278 -3.11 -2.26 16.89
CA THR A 278 -3.07 -3.32 15.88
C THR A 278 -4.37 -3.32 15.09
N LEU A 279 -4.26 -3.16 13.77
CA LEU A 279 -5.39 -3.42 12.87
C LEU A 279 -5.60 -4.93 12.79
N ASP A 280 -6.76 -5.41 13.21
CA ASP A 280 -7.12 -6.84 13.11
C ASP A 280 -7.74 -7.12 11.74
N ARG A 281 -8.83 -6.41 11.42
CA ARG A 281 -9.59 -6.59 10.19
C ARG A 281 -10.03 -5.26 9.63
N ALA A 282 -9.99 -5.13 8.31
CA ALA A 282 -10.52 -3.95 7.63
C ALA A 282 -11.11 -4.30 6.27
N ILE A 283 -12.09 -3.53 5.86
CA ILE A 283 -12.59 -3.51 4.49
C ILE A 283 -12.83 -2.08 4.05
N TRP A 284 -12.36 -1.77 2.85
CA TRP A 284 -12.70 -0.55 2.15
C TRP A 284 -13.37 -0.90 0.84
N ALA A 285 -14.62 -0.48 0.67
CA ALA A 285 -15.39 -0.61 -0.55
C ALA A 285 -15.61 0.79 -1.13
N ALA A 286 -14.87 1.11 -2.16
CA ALA A 286 -15.09 2.26 -3.01
C ALA A 286 -16.01 1.85 -4.16
N ASP A 287 -17.01 2.66 -4.47
CA ASP A 287 -18.11 2.34 -5.41
C ASP A 287 -19.12 1.32 -4.84
N SER A 288 -19.43 1.42 -3.55
CA SER A 288 -20.46 0.63 -2.87
C SER A 288 -21.48 1.52 -2.16
N LYS A 289 -22.75 1.21 -2.27
CA LYS A 289 -23.85 1.96 -1.61
C LYS A 289 -24.14 1.50 -0.18
N THR A 290 -23.50 0.45 0.27
CA THR A 290 -23.75 -0.12 1.58
C THR A 290 -22.46 -0.41 2.31
N LEU A 291 -22.46 -0.24 3.63
CA LEU A 291 -21.35 -0.62 4.49
C LEU A 291 -21.11 -2.14 4.41
N PRO A 292 -19.93 -2.60 3.97
CA PRO A 292 -19.64 -4.02 3.92
C PRO A 292 -19.35 -4.59 5.33
N PRO A 293 -19.65 -5.87 5.57
CA PRO A 293 -19.25 -6.55 6.81
C PRO A 293 -17.72 -6.69 6.88
N LEU A 294 -17.19 -6.78 8.09
CA LEU A 294 -15.77 -7.08 8.30
C LEU A 294 -15.40 -8.46 7.72
N PRO A 295 -14.19 -8.64 7.22
CA PRO A 295 -13.65 -9.95 6.83
C PRO A 295 -13.77 -10.96 7.98
N GLU A 296 -13.98 -12.24 7.66
CA GLU A 296 -14.05 -13.29 8.67
C GLU A 296 -12.72 -13.53 9.39
N GLN A 297 -11.61 -13.38 8.66
CA GLN A 297 -10.24 -13.56 9.16
C GLN A 297 -9.52 -12.23 9.28
N SER A 298 -8.46 -12.21 10.11
CA SER A 298 -7.57 -11.07 10.21
C SER A 298 -6.96 -10.74 8.85
N GLY A 299 -7.15 -9.48 8.39
CA GLY A 299 -6.71 -9.06 7.07
C GLY A 299 -7.35 -7.76 6.61
N VAL A 300 -6.94 -7.32 5.43
CA VAL A 300 -7.46 -6.12 4.75
C VAL A 300 -8.09 -6.51 3.42
N GLU A 301 -9.33 -6.14 3.20
CA GLU A 301 -10.01 -6.26 1.92
C GLU A 301 -10.21 -4.88 1.28
N LEU A 302 -9.82 -4.77 0.02
CA LEU A 302 -9.93 -3.57 -0.79
C LEU A 302 -10.81 -3.89 -2.01
N ASN A 303 -12.05 -3.41 -2.03
CA ASN A 303 -12.95 -3.50 -3.16
C ASN A 303 -12.97 -2.14 -3.88
N MET A 304 -12.22 -2.05 -4.97
CA MET A 304 -11.88 -0.79 -5.63
C MET A 304 -12.56 -0.64 -6.99
N PRO A 305 -12.91 0.58 -7.40
CA PRO A 305 -13.29 0.88 -8.78
C PRO A 305 -12.09 0.67 -9.73
N PRO A 306 -12.23 0.92 -11.03
CA PRO A 306 -11.10 0.91 -11.96
C PRO A 306 -9.93 1.77 -11.46
N MET A 307 -8.71 1.20 -11.48
CA MET A 307 -7.51 1.79 -10.89
C MET A 307 -6.37 1.94 -11.88
N ASN A 308 -5.53 2.97 -11.66
CA ASN A 308 -4.22 3.09 -12.30
C ASN A 308 -3.14 2.49 -11.38
N GLY A 309 -2.67 1.30 -11.71
CA GLY A 309 -1.69 0.59 -10.89
C GLY A 309 -0.31 1.26 -10.84
N ALA A 310 0.09 1.99 -11.88
CA ALA A 310 1.37 2.70 -11.89
C ALA A 310 1.40 3.85 -10.87
N GLU A 311 0.31 4.62 -10.75
CA GLU A 311 0.20 5.70 -9.77
C GLU A 311 0.20 5.16 -8.33
N TRP A 312 -0.54 4.08 -8.09
CA TRP A 312 -0.54 3.42 -6.78
C TRP A 312 0.82 2.84 -6.42
N LEU A 313 1.49 2.20 -7.38
CA LEU A 313 2.83 1.65 -7.16
C LEU A 313 3.84 2.76 -6.80
N ALA A 314 3.80 3.90 -7.50
CA ALA A 314 4.63 5.06 -7.20
C ALA A 314 4.39 5.60 -5.78
N LEU A 315 3.12 5.68 -5.35
CA LEU A 315 2.75 6.10 -3.99
C LEU A 315 3.29 5.12 -2.93
N PHE A 316 3.14 3.81 -3.15
CA PHE A 316 3.65 2.79 -2.23
C PHE A 316 5.17 2.78 -2.14
N GLN A 317 5.88 2.93 -3.24
CA GLN A 317 7.35 3.01 -3.25
C GLN A 317 7.84 4.23 -2.47
N LYS A 318 7.18 5.38 -2.62
CA LYS A 318 7.48 6.60 -1.86
C LYS A 318 7.23 6.39 -0.36
N GLY A 319 6.09 5.81 0.02
CA GLY A 319 5.74 5.53 1.41
C GLY A 319 6.64 4.46 2.06
N ALA A 320 7.05 3.44 1.32
CA ALA A 320 7.93 2.39 1.83
C ALA A 320 9.35 2.91 2.16
N ALA A 321 9.85 3.90 1.45
CA ALA A 321 11.13 4.56 1.73
C ALA A 321 11.13 5.36 3.05
N GLU A 322 9.96 5.73 3.55
CA GLU A 322 9.77 6.61 4.72
C GLU A 322 9.34 5.85 5.99
N SER A 323 8.91 4.58 5.89
CA SER A 323 8.38 3.80 7.01
C SER A 323 9.50 3.24 7.90
N VAL A 324 10.03 4.08 8.79
CA VAL A 324 10.82 3.63 9.94
C VAL A 324 10.03 3.93 11.21
N GLY A 325 9.37 2.92 11.77
CA GLY A 325 8.79 2.96 13.12
C GLY A 325 7.34 3.39 13.21
N GLY A 326 6.43 2.72 12.52
CA GLY A 326 4.98 2.96 12.68
C GLY A 326 4.45 2.60 14.07
N ALA A 327 3.63 3.50 14.65
CA ALA A 327 2.93 3.28 15.92
C ALA A 327 1.86 2.17 15.85
N ALA A 328 1.50 1.72 14.64
CA ALA A 328 0.49 0.70 14.39
C ALA A 328 1.05 -0.52 13.66
N SER A 329 0.50 -1.69 13.96
CA SER A 329 0.75 -2.95 13.25
C SER A 329 -0.40 -3.24 12.30
N PHE A 330 -0.07 -3.77 11.11
CA PHE A 330 -1.05 -4.11 10.06
C PHE A 330 -1.00 -5.59 9.72
N PRO A 331 -2.14 -6.22 9.35
CA PRO A 331 -2.16 -7.61 8.91
C PRO A 331 -1.45 -7.76 7.56
N GLN A 332 -0.82 -8.91 7.37
CA GLN A 332 -0.12 -9.25 6.12
C GLN A 332 -1.04 -9.92 5.09
N HIS A 333 -2.24 -10.34 5.50
CA HIS A 333 -3.26 -10.85 4.59
C HIS A 333 -3.98 -9.66 3.94
N ILE A 334 -3.81 -9.49 2.64
CA ILE A 334 -4.41 -8.39 1.87
C ILE A 334 -5.11 -8.97 0.65
N THR A 335 -6.36 -8.59 0.46
CA THR A 335 -7.15 -8.93 -0.74
C THR A 335 -7.52 -7.64 -1.47
N LEU A 336 -7.15 -7.53 -2.73
CA LEU A 336 -7.57 -6.46 -3.64
C LEU A 336 -8.50 -7.04 -4.70
N ARG A 337 -9.67 -6.44 -4.91
CA ARG A 337 -10.59 -6.73 -6.01
C ARG A 337 -10.90 -5.45 -6.76
N THR A 338 -10.77 -5.51 -8.07
CA THR A 338 -11.10 -4.38 -8.96
C THR A 338 -11.63 -4.89 -10.30
N PRO A 339 -12.63 -4.23 -10.89
CA PRO A 339 -13.09 -4.58 -12.24
C PRO A 339 -12.03 -4.35 -13.30
N MET A 340 -11.09 -3.41 -13.08
CA MET A 340 -10.02 -3.10 -14.01
C MET A 340 -8.82 -2.46 -13.31
N LEU A 341 -7.63 -2.99 -13.55
CA LEU A 341 -6.34 -2.40 -13.17
C LEU A 341 -5.54 -2.07 -14.44
N SER A 342 -5.15 -0.82 -14.62
CA SER A 342 -4.23 -0.42 -15.68
C SER A 342 -2.79 -0.48 -15.17
N LEU A 343 -1.98 -1.40 -15.68
CA LEU A 343 -0.58 -1.57 -15.29
C LEU A 343 0.24 -2.17 -16.44
N GLY A 344 1.44 -1.64 -16.70
CA GLY A 344 2.33 -2.13 -17.75
C GLY A 344 1.76 -1.92 -19.16
N ASN A 345 1.10 -0.79 -19.41
CA ASN A 345 0.40 -0.45 -20.66
C ASN A 345 -0.71 -1.45 -21.04
N GLN A 346 -1.20 -2.23 -20.09
CA GLN A 346 -2.28 -3.18 -20.25
C GLN A 346 -3.38 -2.96 -19.22
N GLN A 347 -4.60 -3.31 -19.60
CA GLN A 347 -5.75 -3.42 -18.71
C GLN A 347 -5.91 -4.88 -18.26
N TRP A 348 -6.00 -5.06 -16.95
CA TRP A 348 -6.25 -6.34 -16.29
C TRP A 348 -7.68 -6.32 -15.77
N ASN A 349 -8.55 -7.15 -16.36
CA ASN A 349 -9.98 -7.10 -16.08
C ASN A 349 -10.40 -8.15 -15.05
N ASN A 350 -11.37 -7.76 -14.20
CA ASN A 350 -11.91 -8.60 -13.12
C ASN A 350 -10.78 -9.19 -12.26
N LEU A 351 -9.88 -8.32 -11.83
CA LEU A 351 -8.67 -8.74 -11.13
C LEU A 351 -8.93 -8.89 -9.63
N SER A 352 -8.53 -10.03 -9.09
CA SER A 352 -8.41 -10.32 -7.67
C SER A 352 -6.96 -10.66 -7.36
N ILE A 353 -6.38 -9.94 -6.39
CA ILE A 353 -5.03 -10.20 -5.88
C ILE A 353 -5.15 -10.51 -4.39
N VAL A 354 -4.63 -11.65 -3.98
CA VAL A 354 -4.57 -12.05 -2.56
C VAL A 354 -3.11 -12.23 -2.16
N SER A 355 -2.70 -11.50 -1.15
CA SER A 355 -1.39 -11.64 -0.51
C SER A 355 -1.56 -12.24 0.87
N GLN A 356 -0.83 -13.28 1.19
CA GLN A 356 -0.87 -13.95 2.48
C GLN A 356 0.52 -14.37 2.96
N PRO A 357 0.79 -14.26 4.26
CA PRO A 357 2.05 -14.71 4.83
C PRO A 357 2.13 -16.23 4.80
N THR A 358 3.34 -16.75 4.62
CA THR A 358 3.65 -18.17 4.74
C THR A 358 4.81 -18.36 5.72
N ALA A 359 5.10 -19.59 6.12
CA ALA A 359 6.22 -19.86 7.02
C ALA A 359 7.58 -19.35 6.47
N ASN A 360 7.74 -19.26 5.14
CA ASN A 360 9.00 -18.92 4.48
C ASN A 360 8.91 -17.67 3.58
N GLY A 361 7.95 -16.78 3.81
CA GLY A 361 7.80 -15.56 3.01
C GLY A 361 6.35 -15.17 2.77
N THR A 362 6.03 -14.72 1.57
CA THR A 362 4.69 -14.27 1.18
C THR A 362 4.24 -14.98 -0.09
N LEU A 363 3.00 -15.45 -0.11
CA LEU A 363 2.34 -15.96 -1.30
C LEU A 363 1.38 -14.89 -1.84
N VAL A 364 1.53 -14.56 -3.11
CA VAL A 364 0.62 -13.68 -3.84
C VAL A 364 -0.09 -14.49 -4.92
N GLU A 365 -1.41 -14.45 -4.92
CA GLU A 365 -2.26 -15.05 -5.94
C GLU A 365 -2.92 -13.95 -6.76
N ALA A 366 -2.84 -14.04 -8.08
CA ALA A 366 -3.51 -13.13 -8.99
C ALA A 366 -4.45 -13.91 -9.92
N GLN A 367 -5.72 -13.51 -9.93
CA GLN A 367 -6.75 -14.10 -10.78
C GLN A 367 -7.50 -13.00 -11.49
N GLY A 368 -7.61 -13.10 -12.79
CA GLY A 368 -8.32 -12.17 -13.64
C GLY A 368 -8.56 -12.76 -15.01
N ARG A 369 -9.10 -11.95 -15.91
CA ARG A 369 -9.38 -12.38 -17.28
C ARG A 369 -8.09 -12.69 -18.04
N GLU A 370 -7.04 -11.91 -17.83
CA GLU A 370 -5.77 -11.94 -18.55
C GLU A 370 -4.67 -12.70 -17.80
N ILE A 371 -4.90 -13.07 -16.53
CA ILE A 371 -3.89 -13.71 -15.68
C ILE A 371 -4.52 -14.70 -14.71
N ASN A 372 -3.84 -15.84 -14.53
CA ASN A 372 -4.01 -16.73 -13.39
C ASN A 372 -2.64 -17.20 -12.95
N ALA A 373 -2.15 -16.70 -11.83
CA ALA A 373 -0.79 -16.91 -11.39
C ALA A 373 -0.67 -16.93 -9.86
N THR A 374 0.36 -17.60 -9.38
CA THR A 374 0.82 -17.52 -8.00
C THR A 374 2.30 -17.11 -7.99
N LEU A 375 2.66 -16.20 -7.09
CA LEU A 375 4.03 -15.78 -6.85
C LEU A 375 4.37 -16.06 -5.39
N ALA A 376 5.25 -17.03 -5.16
CA ALA A 376 5.82 -17.29 -3.86
C ALA A 376 7.11 -16.47 -3.70
N MET A 377 7.03 -15.38 -2.95
CA MET A 377 8.16 -14.53 -2.55
C MET A 377 8.82 -15.17 -1.33
N ARG A 378 9.83 -16.00 -1.56
CA ARG A 378 10.50 -16.79 -0.53
C ARG A 378 11.67 -16.02 0.08
N ASN A 379 11.80 -16.09 1.41
CA ASN A 379 12.98 -15.60 2.11
C ASN A 379 14.16 -16.54 1.81
N ASN A 380 15.33 -16.00 1.49
CA ASN A 380 16.58 -16.76 1.27
C ASN A 380 16.50 -17.86 0.17
N ALA A 381 15.57 -17.75 -0.76
CA ALA A 381 15.45 -18.65 -1.91
C ALA A 381 14.90 -17.89 -3.13
N PRO A 382 15.14 -18.35 -4.35
CA PRO A 382 14.56 -17.73 -5.54
C PRO A 382 13.03 -17.63 -5.44
N TRP A 383 12.47 -16.52 -5.87
CA TRP A 383 11.02 -16.38 -5.98
C TRP A 383 10.47 -17.36 -7.02
N LEU A 384 9.28 -17.89 -6.77
CA LEU A 384 8.66 -18.85 -7.69
C LEU A 384 7.35 -18.28 -8.24
N ALA A 385 7.34 -18.01 -9.53
CA ALA A 385 6.15 -17.62 -10.27
C ALA A 385 5.58 -18.84 -11.02
N ASN A 386 4.42 -19.34 -10.58
CA ASN A 386 3.66 -20.36 -11.29
C ASN A 386 2.48 -19.70 -11.98
N ILE A 387 2.45 -19.72 -13.29
CA ILE A 387 1.49 -19.03 -14.12
C ILE A 387 0.71 -20.09 -14.90
N LYS A 388 -0.59 -20.24 -14.64
CA LYS A 388 -1.45 -21.14 -15.41
C LYS A 388 -1.69 -20.56 -16.79
N TYR A 389 -2.05 -19.29 -16.87
CA TYR A 389 -2.10 -18.53 -18.10
C TYR A 389 -1.77 -17.06 -17.86
N LEU A 390 -1.16 -16.46 -18.88
CA LEU A 390 -0.88 -15.02 -18.96
C LEU A 390 -1.18 -14.55 -20.38
N TYR A 391 -2.04 -13.55 -20.49
CA TYR A 391 -2.32 -12.86 -21.71
C TYR A 391 -1.83 -11.43 -21.61
N TYR A 392 -0.60 -11.17 -22.09
CA TYR A 392 0.02 -9.86 -22.05
C TYR A 392 0.03 -9.25 -23.47
N ASN A 393 -0.85 -8.26 -23.67
CA ASN A 393 -1.01 -7.57 -24.94
C ASN A 393 -1.07 -6.06 -24.71
N PRO A 394 0.07 -5.42 -24.32
CA PRO A 394 0.09 -4.01 -24.02
C PRO A 394 -0.23 -3.17 -25.24
N SER A 395 -1.00 -2.09 -25.04
CA SER A 395 -1.28 -1.11 -26.09
C SER A 395 0.00 -0.34 -26.42
N VAL A 396 0.46 -0.45 -27.65
CA VAL A 396 1.56 0.38 -28.15
C VAL A 396 1.03 1.80 -28.37
N ALA A 397 1.54 2.76 -27.63
CA ALA A 397 1.21 4.17 -27.83
C ALA A 397 1.62 4.57 -29.25
N LYS A 398 0.63 4.85 -30.11
CA LYS A 398 0.88 5.44 -31.43
C LYS A 398 1.36 6.89 -31.22
N THR A 399 2.65 7.11 -31.18
CA THR A 399 3.22 8.44 -31.31
C THR A 399 2.91 8.94 -32.72
N ARG A 400 2.06 9.96 -32.81
CA ARG A 400 1.78 10.66 -34.09
C ARG A 400 3.09 11.30 -34.53
N GLY A 401 3.71 10.76 -35.57
CA GLY A 401 4.68 11.53 -36.36
C GLY A 401 6.02 10.89 -36.70
N ASP A 402 6.29 9.62 -36.39
CA ASP A 402 7.55 9.02 -36.89
C ASP A 402 7.32 7.58 -37.38
N SER A 403 7.64 7.35 -38.66
CA SER A 403 7.51 6.08 -39.37
C SER A 403 8.67 5.11 -39.07
N THR A 404 9.44 5.35 -38.03
CA THR A 404 10.48 4.45 -37.55
C THR A 404 9.93 3.58 -36.42
N GLN A 405 9.92 2.29 -36.68
CA GLN A 405 9.60 1.13 -35.85
C GLN A 405 9.57 1.39 -34.33
N SER A 406 8.38 1.55 -33.75
CA SER A 406 8.20 1.51 -32.30
C SER A 406 8.34 0.06 -31.81
N SER A 407 9.47 -0.26 -31.18
CA SER A 407 9.63 -1.49 -30.40
C SER A 407 8.61 -1.50 -29.24
N PRO A 408 7.93 -2.61 -28.97
CA PRO A 408 7.05 -2.73 -27.80
C PRO A 408 7.80 -2.73 -26.47
N PHE A 409 9.11 -2.84 -26.52
CA PHE A 409 9.97 -2.72 -25.35
C PHE A 409 10.42 -1.26 -25.19
N PRO A 410 10.55 -0.77 -23.93
CA PRO A 410 11.02 0.59 -23.69
C PRO A 410 12.39 0.78 -24.32
N THR A 411 12.46 1.64 -25.32
CA THR A 411 13.69 1.90 -26.09
C THR A 411 14.66 2.84 -25.37
N THR A 412 14.22 3.52 -24.29
CA THR A 412 14.97 4.59 -23.64
C THR A 412 15.14 4.43 -22.12
N GLU A 413 14.32 3.65 -21.43
CA GLU A 413 14.48 3.43 -20.00
C GLU A 413 15.27 2.15 -19.75
N ARG A 414 16.40 2.30 -19.06
CA ARG A 414 17.20 1.16 -18.61
C ARG A 414 16.46 0.44 -17.50
N ILE A 415 16.24 -0.85 -17.68
CA ILE A 415 15.72 -1.71 -16.62
C ILE A 415 16.83 -1.85 -15.56
N ASN A 416 16.63 -1.26 -14.39
CA ASN A 416 17.51 -1.48 -13.26
C ASN A 416 17.00 -2.66 -12.45
N PHE A 417 17.69 -3.80 -12.53
CA PHE A 417 17.35 -4.99 -11.78
C PHE A 417 18.24 -5.23 -10.55
N ARG A 418 19.09 -4.27 -10.18
CA ARG A 418 19.88 -4.35 -8.94
C ARG A 418 18.95 -4.49 -7.74
N GLY A 419 19.21 -5.50 -6.93
CA GLY A 419 18.39 -5.80 -5.75
C GLY A 419 17.10 -6.58 -6.04
N TRP A 420 16.84 -6.95 -7.29
CA TRP A 420 15.80 -7.92 -7.58
C TRP A 420 16.21 -9.29 -7.08
N PRO A 421 15.27 -10.10 -6.56
CA PRO A 421 15.56 -11.45 -6.14
C PRO A 421 15.79 -12.37 -7.34
N ASP A 422 16.51 -13.45 -7.12
CA ASP A 422 16.51 -14.58 -8.05
C ASP A 422 15.08 -15.09 -8.22
N ALA A 423 14.75 -15.60 -9.41
CA ALA A 423 13.39 -16.01 -9.74
C ALA A 423 13.35 -17.28 -10.58
N GLN A 424 12.32 -18.09 -10.35
CA GLN A 424 11.93 -19.21 -11.16
C GLN A 424 10.57 -18.93 -11.79
N ILE A 425 10.49 -18.94 -13.11
CA ILE A 425 9.26 -18.69 -13.86
C ILE A 425 8.81 -20.00 -14.48
N ARG A 426 7.55 -20.35 -14.27
CA ARG A 426 6.88 -21.52 -14.81
C ARG A 426 5.52 -21.08 -15.36
N CYS A 427 5.42 -20.91 -16.66
CA CYS A 427 4.20 -20.52 -17.34
C CYS A 427 3.69 -21.67 -18.20
N ALA A 428 2.49 -22.14 -17.94
CA ALA A 428 1.91 -23.24 -18.71
C ALA A 428 1.35 -22.77 -20.05
N GLU A 429 0.74 -21.58 -20.08
CA GLU A 429 0.19 -20.99 -21.29
C GLU A 429 0.38 -19.46 -21.29
N CYS A 430 1.41 -19.01 -21.99
CA CYS A 430 1.74 -17.60 -22.12
C CYS A 430 1.44 -17.06 -23.53
N TRP A 431 0.83 -15.88 -23.55
CA TRP A 431 0.55 -15.11 -24.76
C TRP A 431 1.17 -13.73 -24.63
N PHE A 432 1.88 -13.31 -25.67
CA PHE A 432 2.46 -11.98 -25.76
C PHE A 432 2.09 -11.35 -27.10
N TRP A 433 1.63 -10.09 -27.09
CA TRP A 433 1.25 -9.33 -28.30
C TRP A 433 0.26 -10.08 -29.20
N GLY A 434 -0.71 -10.79 -28.60
CA GLY A 434 -1.70 -11.56 -29.31
C GLY A 434 -1.22 -12.90 -29.86
N GLN A 435 0.08 -13.25 -29.69
CA GLN A 435 0.67 -14.50 -30.13
C GLN A 435 0.80 -15.50 -28.97
N LYS A 436 0.39 -16.76 -29.19
CA LYS A 436 0.56 -17.84 -28.22
C LYS A 436 2.00 -18.36 -28.24
N PHE A 437 2.75 -18.15 -27.16
CA PHE A 437 4.07 -18.73 -26.98
C PHE A 437 4.03 -20.10 -26.30
N GLY A 438 2.88 -20.49 -25.75
CA GLY A 438 2.70 -21.75 -25.06
C GLY A 438 3.40 -21.81 -23.72
N ARG A 439 4.12 -22.89 -23.45
CA ARG A 439 4.87 -23.07 -22.20
C ARG A 439 6.15 -22.26 -22.21
N ILE A 440 6.39 -21.54 -21.11
CA ILE A 440 7.65 -20.81 -20.88
C ILE A 440 8.17 -21.12 -19.48
N ASP A 441 9.37 -21.68 -19.41
CA ASP A 441 10.09 -21.91 -18.17
C ASP A 441 11.41 -21.14 -18.19
N SER A 442 11.85 -20.63 -17.05
CA SER A 442 13.17 -20.03 -16.89
C SER A 442 13.58 -19.94 -15.42
N ASP A 443 14.87 -20.04 -15.17
CA ASP A 443 15.50 -19.75 -13.90
C ASP A 443 16.40 -18.53 -14.10
N ILE A 444 16.20 -17.50 -13.27
CA ILE A 444 16.88 -16.20 -13.36
C ILE A 444 17.67 -16.00 -12.08
N THR A 445 18.96 -15.69 -12.23
CA THR A 445 19.85 -15.30 -11.13
C THR A 445 20.37 -13.89 -11.40
N ILE A 446 20.39 -13.04 -10.37
CA ILE A 446 20.82 -11.65 -10.48
C ILE A 446 22.04 -11.40 -9.60
N SER A 447 23.11 -10.91 -10.21
CA SER A 447 24.35 -10.55 -9.53
C SER A 447 24.83 -9.18 -10.01
N GLY A 448 24.58 -8.13 -9.21
CA GLY A 448 24.90 -6.75 -9.56
C GLY A 448 24.17 -6.30 -10.83
N ASP A 449 24.90 -6.02 -11.90
CA ASP A 449 24.37 -5.61 -13.21
C ASP A 449 24.21 -6.80 -14.19
N THR A 450 24.37 -8.03 -13.73
CA THR A 450 24.30 -9.23 -14.55
C THR A 450 23.05 -10.02 -14.21
N LEU A 451 22.23 -10.29 -15.22
CA LEU A 451 21.12 -11.24 -15.20
C LEU A 451 21.56 -12.51 -15.92
N THR A 452 21.55 -13.64 -15.22
CA THR A 452 21.84 -14.95 -15.79
C THR A 452 20.56 -15.74 -15.97
N LEU A 453 20.30 -16.20 -17.18
CA LEU A 453 19.21 -17.09 -17.56
C LEU A 453 19.73 -18.51 -17.64
N THR A 454 19.09 -19.43 -16.94
CA THR A 454 19.32 -20.87 -17.05
C THR A 454 18.01 -21.64 -17.23
N ASN A 455 18.09 -22.80 -17.85
CA ASN A 455 16.93 -23.66 -18.11
C ASN A 455 15.81 -22.93 -18.88
N GLY A 456 16.17 -21.94 -19.70
CA GLY A 456 15.20 -21.24 -20.54
C GLY A 456 14.53 -22.20 -21.52
N LEU A 457 13.20 -22.20 -21.55
CA LEU A 457 12.37 -23.02 -22.44
C LEU A 457 11.20 -22.21 -22.96
N ILE A 458 11.00 -22.22 -24.26
CA ILE A 458 9.74 -21.82 -24.91
C ILE A 458 9.27 -23.00 -25.74
N ASP A 459 8.08 -23.51 -25.46
CA ASP A 459 7.46 -24.61 -26.20
C ASP A 459 6.09 -24.17 -26.76
N THR A 460 6.07 -23.87 -28.04
CA THR A 460 4.88 -23.39 -28.74
C THR A 460 3.97 -24.52 -29.21
N GLY A 461 4.41 -25.77 -29.09
CA GLY A 461 3.80 -26.95 -29.73
C GLY A 461 4.28 -27.18 -31.17
N PHE A 462 4.78 -26.17 -31.87
CA PHE A 462 5.37 -26.26 -33.23
C PHE A 462 6.88 -26.22 -33.17
N ALA A 463 7.43 -25.45 -32.27
CA ALA A 463 8.86 -25.31 -32.03
C ALA A 463 9.16 -25.31 -30.54
N ARG A 464 10.30 -25.88 -30.17
CA ARG A 464 10.86 -25.82 -28.82
C ARG A 464 12.21 -25.13 -28.88
N LEU A 465 12.27 -23.98 -28.19
CA LEU A 465 13.48 -23.20 -27.98
C LEU A 465 14.00 -23.44 -26.56
N THR A 466 15.26 -23.80 -26.42
CA THR A 466 15.97 -23.76 -25.13
C THR A 466 17.05 -22.72 -25.16
N ALA A 467 17.28 -22.03 -24.05
CA ALA A 467 18.27 -20.97 -23.94
C ALA A 467 18.91 -20.94 -22.56
N ASP A 468 20.21 -20.80 -22.52
CA ASP A 468 20.99 -20.34 -21.37
C ASP A 468 21.77 -19.12 -21.79
N GLY A 469 21.98 -18.15 -20.90
CA GLY A 469 22.73 -16.95 -21.25
C GLY A 469 22.86 -15.91 -20.18
N GLU A 470 23.45 -14.82 -20.54
CA GLU A 470 23.70 -13.69 -19.65
C GLU A 470 23.36 -12.37 -20.35
N TRP A 471 22.83 -11.45 -19.59
CA TRP A 471 22.70 -10.06 -19.96
C TRP A 471 23.40 -9.18 -18.93
N VAL A 472 24.45 -8.49 -19.36
CA VAL A 472 25.14 -7.48 -18.56
C VAL A 472 24.58 -6.12 -18.93
N ASN A 473 23.91 -5.48 -17.99
CA ASN A 473 23.28 -4.16 -18.14
C ASN A 473 24.13 -3.06 -17.47
N ASN A 474 25.37 -2.91 -17.93
CA ASN A 474 26.28 -1.88 -17.40
C ASN A 474 26.47 -0.77 -18.44
N PRO A 475 26.29 0.54 -18.07
CA PRO A 475 26.54 1.66 -18.97
C PRO A 475 27.88 1.57 -19.69
N GLY A 476 27.87 1.61 -21.03
CA GLY A 476 29.07 1.52 -21.85
C GLY A 476 29.62 0.11 -22.07
N ASN A 477 29.12 -0.92 -21.37
CA ASN A 477 29.54 -2.32 -21.53
C ASN A 477 28.33 -3.26 -21.55
N GLU A 478 27.21 -2.82 -22.10
CA GLU A 478 26.03 -3.64 -22.25
C GLU A 478 26.29 -4.77 -23.27
N ARG A 479 25.99 -6.00 -22.88
CA ARG A 479 26.16 -7.16 -23.74
C ARG A 479 25.19 -8.27 -23.36
N THR A 480 24.80 -9.03 -24.36
CA THR A 480 24.01 -10.26 -24.24
C THR A 480 24.74 -11.43 -24.85
N SER A 481 24.72 -12.57 -24.19
CA SER A 481 25.13 -13.86 -24.73
C SER A 481 24.01 -14.88 -24.53
N LEU A 482 23.67 -15.61 -25.57
CA LEU A 482 22.67 -16.68 -25.54
C LEU A 482 23.15 -17.89 -26.29
N LYS A 483 23.06 -19.06 -25.66
CA LYS A 483 23.31 -20.36 -26.30
C LYS A 483 22.14 -21.30 -26.07
N GLY A 484 21.86 -22.14 -27.03
CA GLY A 484 20.73 -23.05 -26.90
C GLY A 484 20.43 -23.83 -28.18
N LYS A 485 19.18 -24.29 -28.24
CA LYS A 485 18.70 -25.14 -29.35
C LYS A 485 17.28 -24.75 -29.73
N LEU A 486 17.02 -24.73 -31.03
CA LEU A 486 15.69 -24.57 -31.58
C LEU A 486 15.33 -25.83 -32.41
N ARG A 487 14.26 -26.51 -32.07
CA ARG A 487 13.83 -27.77 -32.69
C ARG A 487 12.36 -27.76 -33.01
N GLY A 488 11.99 -28.44 -34.11
CA GLY A 488 10.59 -28.68 -34.47
C GLY A 488 10.44 -29.74 -35.56
N GLN A 489 9.22 -30.16 -35.79
CA GLN A 489 8.90 -31.23 -36.76
C GLN A 489 8.60 -30.69 -38.15
N LYS A 490 8.11 -29.46 -38.26
CA LYS A 490 7.75 -28.81 -39.53
C LYS A 490 8.16 -27.34 -39.47
N ILE A 491 9.18 -26.99 -40.25
CA ILE A 491 9.75 -25.64 -40.26
C ILE A 491 8.75 -24.61 -40.81
N ASP A 492 7.95 -24.98 -41.80
CA ASP A 492 6.90 -24.16 -42.41
C ASP A 492 5.79 -23.81 -41.40
N ALA A 493 5.30 -24.82 -40.66
CA ALA A 493 4.30 -24.58 -39.62
C ALA A 493 4.85 -23.73 -38.46
N ALA A 494 6.10 -23.94 -38.07
CA ALA A 494 6.75 -23.13 -37.06
C ALA A 494 6.98 -21.69 -37.53
N ALA A 495 7.40 -21.50 -38.76
CA ALA A 495 7.59 -20.20 -39.38
C ALA A 495 6.25 -19.43 -39.52
N GLU A 496 5.21 -20.10 -40.05
CA GLU A 496 3.86 -19.53 -40.20
C GLU A 496 3.28 -19.12 -38.84
N PHE A 497 3.49 -19.93 -37.81
CA PHE A 497 3.09 -19.61 -36.44
C PHE A 497 3.69 -18.28 -35.97
N PHE A 498 4.92 -17.95 -36.33
CA PHE A 498 5.56 -16.67 -36.05
C PHE A 498 5.33 -15.62 -37.13
N GLY A 499 4.45 -15.87 -38.10
CA GLY A 499 4.16 -14.95 -39.19
C GLY A 499 5.30 -14.81 -40.21
N VAL A 500 6.21 -15.78 -40.26
CA VAL A 500 7.32 -15.84 -41.22
C VAL A 500 6.98 -16.77 -42.36
N THR A 501 7.33 -16.39 -43.59
CA THR A 501 7.30 -17.26 -44.74
C THR A 501 8.69 -17.89 -44.97
N THR A 502 8.74 -19.21 -45.17
CA THR A 502 9.97 -19.93 -45.55
C THR A 502 9.74 -20.65 -46.86
N PRO A 503 10.78 -20.73 -47.74
CA PRO A 503 10.71 -21.57 -48.93
C PRO A 503 10.80 -23.06 -48.62
N ILE A 504 11.28 -23.41 -47.42
CA ILE A 504 11.46 -24.80 -47.00
C ILE A 504 10.18 -25.29 -46.34
N ARG A 505 9.65 -26.44 -46.80
CA ARG A 505 8.40 -27.01 -46.31
C ARG A 505 8.59 -28.44 -45.83
N GLN A 506 7.70 -28.83 -44.92
CA GLN A 506 7.57 -30.22 -44.39
C GLN A 506 8.85 -30.81 -43.80
N SER A 507 9.83 -29.98 -43.50
CA SER A 507 11.11 -30.42 -42.94
C SER A 507 11.16 -30.29 -41.43
N SER A 508 11.66 -31.31 -40.74
CA SER A 508 12.08 -31.18 -39.35
C SER A 508 13.35 -30.31 -39.27
N PHE A 509 13.52 -29.62 -38.15
CA PHE A 509 14.68 -28.77 -37.99
C PHE A 509 15.28 -28.93 -36.59
N ASN A 510 16.60 -28.80 -36.54
CA ASN A 510 17.41 -28.71 -35.33
C ASN A 510 18.48 -27.63 -35.57
N VAL A 511 18.44 -26.58 -34.75
CA VAL A 511 19.38 -25.49 -34.82
C VAL A 511 20.04 -25.35 -33.47
N ASP A 512 21.35 -25.51 -33.41
CA ASP A 512 22.15 -25.21 -32.22
C ASP A 512 22.80 -23.86 -32.43
N TYR A 513 22.72 -22.97 -31.44
CA TYR A 513 23.24 -21.61 -31.54
C TYR A 513 24.06 -21.22 -30.31
N ASP A 514 25.08 -20.39 -30.52
CA ASP A 514 25.84 -19.68 -29.49
C ASP A 514 26.13 -18.28 -30.03
N LEU A 515 25.42 -17.28 -29.51
CA LEU A 515 25.39 -15.93 -30.05
C LEU A 515 25.65 -14.90 -28.95
N HIS A 516 26.36 -13.84 -29.32
CA HIS A 516 26.57 -12.70 -28.44
C HIS A 516 26.58 -11.39 -29.22
N TRP A 517 26.07 -10.33 -28.57
CA TRP A 517 25.97 -8.99 -29.15
C TRP A 517 26.03 -7.92 -28.08
N ARG A 518 26.22 -6.66 -28.47
CA ARG A 518 25.99 -5.51 -27.60
C ARG A 518 24.50 -5.16 -27.57
N LYS A 519 24.03 -4.59 -26.47
CA LYS A 519 22.63 -4.24 -26.15
C LYS A 519 21.85 -5.38 -25.46
N ALA A 520 20.58 -5.07 -25.15
CA ALA A 520 19.66 -5.96 -24.45
C ALA A 520 19.25 -7.20 -25.26
N PRO A 521 18.78 -8.27 -24.60
CA PRO A 521 18.37 -9.51 -25.27
C PRO A 521 17.31 -9.32 -26.35
N TRP A 522 16.42 -8.35 -26.19
CA TRP A 522 15.34 -8.02 -27.16
C TRP A 522 15.72 -6.97 -28.21
N GLN A 523 16.96 -6.48 -28.19
CA GLN A 523 17.50 -5.53 -29.13
C GLN A 523 18.86 -6.01 -29.66
N PRO A 524 18.92 -7.16 -30.39
CA PRO A 524 20.18 -7.62 -30.95
C PRO A 524 20.76 -6.56 -31.88
N ASP A 525 22.00 -6.17 -31.61
CA ASP A 525 22.73 -5.23 -32.45
C ASP A 525 23.42 -6.00 -33.58
N GLU A 526 22.85 -5.92 -34.76
CA GLU A 526 23.33 -6.67 -35.93
C GLU A 526 24.82 -6.42 -36.26
N ALA A 527 25.29 -5.18 -36.04
CA ALA A 527 26.70 -4.82 -36.32
C ALA A 527 27.70 -5.43 -35.35
N THR A 528 27.25 -5.81 -34.16
CA THR A 528 28.09 -6.41 -33.12
C THR A 528 27.73 -7.88 -32.84
N LEU A 529 26.85 -8.45 -33.66
CA LEU A 529 26.49 -9.87 -33.55
C LEU A 529 27.67 -10.75 -33.92
N ASN A 530 27.99 -11.67 -33.02
CA ASN A 530 29.04 -12.67 -33.18
C ASN A 530 28.54 -14.02 -32.71
N GLY A 531 29.13 -15.11 -33.22
CA GLY A 531 28.84 -16.45 -32.74
C GLY A 531 28.78 -17.50 -33.84
N ILE A 532 28.11 -18.61 -33.52
CA ILE A 532 27.99 -19.77 -34.41
C ILE A 532 26.58 -20.34 -34.37
N ILE A 533 26.10 -20.76 -35.54
CA ILE A 533 24.81 -21.45 -35.72
C ILE A 533 25.04 -22.72 -36.51
N HIS A 534 24.67 -23.86 -35.94
CA HIS A 534 24.65 -25.17 -36.64
C HIS A 534 23.19 -25.50 -36.97
N THR A 535 22.90 -25.69 -38.24
CA THR A 535 21.55 -25.98 -38.75
C THR A 535 21.55 -27.39 -39.36
N GLN A 536 20.55 -28.17 -38.96
CA GLN A 536 20.22 -29.46 -39.56
C GLN A 536 18.75 -29.53 -39.88
N LEU A 537 18.41 -29.75 -41.13
CA LEU A 537 17.06 -29.98 -41.60
C LEU A 537 16.93 -31.42 -42.05
N GLY A 538 15.78 -32.05 -41.77
CA GLY A 538 15.44 -33.38 -42.27
C GLY A 538 14.84 -33.30 -43.67
N LYS A 539 14.19 -34.37 -44.10
CA LYS A 539 13.51 -34.43 -45.40
C LYS A 539 12.53 -33.27 -45.59
N GLY A 540 12.50 -32.71 -46.79
CA GLY A 540 11.62 -31.61 -47.11
C GLY A 540 11.64 -31.22 -48.57
N GLU A 541 11.02 -30.12 -48.87
CA GLU A 541 11.00 -29.50 -50.22
C GLU A 541 11.33 -28.00 -50.15
N ILE A 542 12.00 -27.49 -51.16
CA ILE A 542 12.21 -26.08 -51.39
C ILE A 542 11.23 -25.63 -52.46
N THR A 543 10.33 -24.74 -52.15
CA THR A 543 9.25 -24.22 -53.05
C THR A 543 9.45 -22.76 -53.35
N GLU A 544 8.76 -22.23 -54.40
CA GLU A 544 8.74 -20.80 -54.66
C GLU A 544 8.11 -19.98 -53.52
N ILE A 545 8.71 -18.84 -53.25
CA ILE A 545 8.20 -17.91 -52.21
C ILE A 545 7.11 -17.05 -52.81
N ASN A 546 5.86 -17.29 -52.40
CA ASN A 546 4.76 -16.37 -52.68
C ASN A 546 4.70 -15.28 -51.61
N THR A 547 5.02 -14.03 -51.96
CA THR A 547 5.10 -12.88 -51.03
C THR A 547 3.68 -12.38 -50.66
N GLY A 548 2.95 -13.15 -49.84
CA GLY A 548 1.73 -12.72 -49.19
C GLY A 548 1.97 -11.97 -47.85
N HIS A 549 0.98 -11.21 -47.42
CA HIS A 549 1.01 -10.27 -46.27
C HIS A 549 1.34 -10.89 -44.89
N ALA A 550 2.48 -11.57 -44.74
CA ALA A 550 2.89 -12.10 -43.47
C ALA A 550 4.06 -11.30 -42.91
N GLY A 551 3.90 -10.62 -41.80
CA GLY A 551 5.06 -9.98 -41.19
C GLY A 551 4.84 -8.91 -40.12
N GLN A 552 3.70 -8.83 -39.45
CA GLN A 552 3.54 -7.79 -38.40
C GLN A 552 4.21 -8.13 -37.06
N LEU A 553 4.32 -9.39 -36.70
CA LEU A 553 4.85 -9.79 -35.37
C LEU A 553 6.37 -9.93 -35.30
N LEU A 554 7.03 -10.32 -36.39
CA LEU A 554 8.51 -10.40 -36.41
C LEU A 554 9.19 -9.05 -36.52
N ARG A 555 8.49 -7.99 -36.91
CA ARG A 555 8.99 -6.61 -36.82
C ARG A 555 9.35 -6.23 -35.37
N LEU A 556 8.71 -6.86 -34.40
CA LEU A 556 8.90 -6.61 -32.98
C LEU A 556 10.21 -7.19 -32.42
N LEU A 557 10.79 -8.21 -33.06
CA LEU A 557 12.00 -8.89 -32.57
C LEU A 557 13.26 -8.65 -33.43
N SER A 558 13.18 -7.75 -34.43
CA SER A 558 14.26 -7.52 -35.42
C SER A 558 14.67 -8.77 -36.23
N VAL A 559 14.05 -9.91 -35.99
CA VAL A 559 14.30 -11.19 -36.68
C VAL A 559 13.78 -11.15 -38.12
N ASP A 560 12.74 -10.33 -38.39
CA ASP A 560 12.21 -10.17 -39.74
C ASP A 560 13.21 -9.48 -40.70
N ALA A 561 14.05 -8.57 -40.20
CA ALA A 561 15.13 -7.97 -40.97
C ALA A 561 16.21 -9.02 -41.30
N LEU A 562 16.56 -9.88 -40.34
CA LEU A 562 17.51 -10.96 -40.51
C LEU A 562 16.99 -12.00 -41.54
N MET A 563 15.74 -12.41 -41.41
CA MET A 563 15.13 -13.40 -42.30
C MET A 563 14.90 -12.86 -43.73
N ARG A 564 14.62 -11.57 -43.88
CA ARG A 564 14.56 -10.94 -45.21
C ARG A 564 15.93 -10.92 -45.91
N LYS A 565 17.01 -10.77 -45.16
CA LYS A 565 18.38 -10.75 -45.68
C LYS A 565 18.91 -12.12 -46.04
N LEU A 566 18.34 -13.18 -45.45
CA LEU A 566 18.67 -14.60 -45.74
C LEU A 566 17.85 -15.16 -46.91
N ARG A 567 17.09 -14.34 -47.66
CA ARG A 567 16.36 -14.80 -48.84
C ARG A 567 17.33 -15.17 -49.95
N PHE A 568 17.63 -16.44 -50.07
CA PHE A 568 18.26 -16.98 -51.26
C PHE A 568 17.24 -16.96 -52.42
N ASP A 569 17.54 -16.25 -53.51
CA ASP A 569 16.71 -16.27 -54.72
C ASP A 569 17.06 -17.50 -55.56
N PHE A 570 16.29 -18.56 -55.40
CA PHE A 570 16.48 -19.83 -56.11
C PHE A 570 15.63 -19.93 -57.41
N ARG A 571 14.98 -18.83 -57.83
CA ARG A 571 14.02 -18.83 -58.95
C ARG A 571 14.59 -19.34 -60.26
N ASP A 572 15.88 -19.12 -60.49
CA ASP A 572 16.51 -19.51 -61.77
C ASP A 572 17.06 -20.93 -61.75
N THR A 573 17.06 -21.59 -60.58
CA THR A 573 17.72 -22.90 -60.45
C THR A 573 16.75 -24.06 -60.27
N PHE A 574 15.58 -23.83 -59.66
CA PHE A 574 14.60 -24.86 -59.36
C PHE A 574 13.19 -24.48 -59.83
N GLY A 575 12.64 -25.27 -60.77
CA GLY A 575 11.26 -25.17 -61.21
C GLY A 575 10.25 -25.58 -60.10
N GLU A 576 9.27 -26.41 -60.40
CA GLU A 576 8.21 -26.86 -59.50
C GLU A 576 8.76 -27.78 -58.38
N GLY A 577 9.37 -27.16 -57.27
CA GLY A 577 9.75 -27.86 -56.06
C GLY A 577 11.03 -28.70 -56.14
N PHE A 578 11.99 -28.46 -55.27
CA PHE A 578 13.21 -29.28 -55.10
C PHE A 578 13.13 -30.11 -53.81
N TYR A 579 13.13 -31.44 -53.94
CA TYR A 579 13.08 -32.34 -52.78
C TYR A 579 14.48 -32.69 -52.31
N PHE A 580 14.66 -32.72 -50.98
CA PHE A 580 15.93 -33.05 -50.34
C PHE A 580 15.73 -34.03 -49.17
N ASP A 581 16.74 -34.84 -48.88
CA ASP A 581 16.80 -35.73 -47.72
C ASP A 581 17.35 -35.02 -46.47
N SER A 582 18.29 -34.10 -46.65
CA SER A 582 18.79 -33.28 -45.55
C SER A 582 19.45 -31.97 -46.02
N ILE A 583 19.47 -30.97 -45.12
CA ILE A 583 20.30 -29.78 -45.26
C ILE A 583 21.14 -29.64 -44.00
N ARG A 584 22.45 -29.43 -44.17
CA ARG A 584 23.38 -29.18 -43.07
C ARG A 584 24.14 -27.89 -43.36
N SER A 585 24.31 -27.04 -42.36
CA SER A 585 25.07 -25.77 -42.50
C SER A 585 25.64 -25.35 -41.17
N THR A 586 26.87 -24.85 -41.20
CA THR A 586 27.45 -24.07 -40.12
C THR A 586 27.59 -22.63 -40.56
N ALA A 587 27.02 -21.69 -39.78
CA ALA A 587 27.18 -20.27 -40.01
C ALA A 587 28.05 -19.70 -38.90
N TRP A 588 29.17 -19.10 -39.25
CA TRP A 588 29.99 -18.27 -38.35
C TRP A 588 29.64 -16.80 -38.53
N ILE A 589 29.40 -16.13 -37.44
CA ILE A 589 29.07 -14.71 -37.47
C ILE A 589 30.19 -13.94 -36.77
N LYS A 590 30.75 -12.95 -37.45
CA LYS A 590 31.77 -12.06 -36.91
C LYS A 590 31.44 -10.62 -37.27
N ASP A 591 31.24 -9.79 -36.22
CA ASP A 591 30.93 -8.36 -36.37
C ASP A 591 29.82 -8.10 -37.39
N GLY A 592 28.74 -8.86 -37.29
CA GLY A 592 27.57 -8.76 -38.14
C GLY A 592 27.70 -9.35 -39.53
N VAL A 593 28.84 -9.98 -39.86
CA VAL A 593 28.99 -10.70 -41.12
C VAL A 593 28.88 -12.20 -40.85
N MET A 594 27.86 -12.81 -41.40
CA MET A 594 27.64 -14.26 -41.37
C MET A 594 28.34 -14.90 -42.58
N HIS A 595 29.07 -15.97 -42.32
CA HIS A 595 29.81 -16.74 -43.34
C HIS A 595 29.50 -18.24 -43.19
N THR A 596 29.37 -18.95 -44.33
CA THR A 596 29.27 -20.38 -44.38
C THR A 596 30.11 -20.94 -45.54
N ASP A 597 30.75 -22.08 -45.35
CA ASP A 597 31.57 -22.78 -46.35
C ASP A 597 31.24 -24.27 -46.43
N ASP A 598 30.34 -24.78 -45.59
CA ASP A 598 30.00 -26.19 -45.43
C ASP A 598 28.51 -26.50 -45.69
N THR A 599 27.75 -25.54 -46.24
CA THR A 599 26.32 -25.79 -46.49
C THR A 599 26.17 -26.86 -47.57
N LEU A 600 25.54 -27.96 -47.21
CA LEU A 600 25.25 -29.09 -48.11
C LEU A 600 23.74 -29.38 -48.10
N VAL A 601 23.16 -29.40 -49.26
CA VAL A 601 21.79 -29.88 -49.52
C VAL A 601 21.94 -31.25 -50.20
N ASP A 602 21.50 -32.30 -49.49
CA ASP A 602 21.45 -33.70 -50.00
C ASP A 602 20.10 -33.84 -50.72
N GLY A 603 20.07 -33.61 -52.02
CA GLY A 603 18.86 -33.58 -52.83
C GLY A 603 18.60 -34.93 -53.51
N LEU A 604 17.33 -35.24 -53.81
CA LEU A 604 16.96 -36.47 -54.49
C LEU A 604 17.48 -36.52 -55.93
N GLU A 605 17.65 -35.40 -56.58
CA GLU A 605 18.11 -35.28 -57.96
C GLU A 605 19.57 -34.85 -58.07
N ALA A 606 20.06 -34.04 -57.13
CA ALA A 606 21.42 -33.51 -57.12
C ALA A 606 21.79 -33.01 -55.74
N ASP A 607 23.05 -33.16 -55.37
CA ASP A 607 23.65 -32.57 -54.17
C ASP A 607 24.10 -31.12 -54.48
N ILE A 608 23.79 -30.20 -53.56
CA ILE A 608 24.20 -28.80 -53.72
C ILE A 608 25.09 -28.39 -52.57
N ALA A 609 26.32 -28.02 -52.87
CA ALA A 609 27.23 -27.41 -51.90
C ALA A 609 27.23 -25.88 -52.10
N MET A 610 27.12 -25.15 -51.00
CA MET A 610 27.07 -23.68 -51.04
C MET A 610 28.09 -23.08 -50.06
N LYS A 611 28.73 -21.99 -50.49
CA LYS A 611 29.55 -21.14 -49.64
C LYS A 611 29.28 -19.67 -49.93
N GLY A 612 29.37 -18.85 -48.92
CA GLY A 612 29.11 -17.41 -49.11
C GLY A 612 29.12 -16.64 -47.81
N SER A 613 28.88 -15.36 -47.93
CA SER A 613 28.78 -14.46 -46.79
C SER A 613 27.63 -13.46 -46.96
N VAL A 614 27.03 -13.08 -45.82
CA VAL A 614 25.96 -12.09 -45.74
C VAL A 614 26.31 -11.08 -44.67
N ASN A 615 26.31 -9.79 -45.02
CA ASN A 615 26.42 -8.74 -44.03
C ASN A 615 25.02 -8.42 -43.47
N LEU A 616 24.84 -8.69 -42.17
CA LEU A 616 23.55 -8.54 -41.49
C LEU A 616 23.17 -7.06 -41.26
N ALA A 617 24.14 -6.18 -41.15
CA ALA A 617 23.93 -4.75 -40.93
C ALA A 617 23.63 -3.98 -42.26
N VAL A 618 24.11 -4.44 -43.38
CA VAL A 618 24.00 -3.75 -44.70
C VAL A 618 23.48 -4.74 -45.74
N SER A 619 22.29 -5.07 -45.87
CA SER A 619 21.60 -5.90 -46.88
C SER A 619 22.40 -6.34 -48.13
N TYR A 620 23.66 -6.72 -47.98
CA TYR A 620 24.55 -7.15 -49.07
C TYR A 620 24.84 -8.67 -48.91
N THR A 621 24.50 -9.44 -49.94
CA THR A 621 24.73 -10.88 -49.99
C THR A 621 25.69 -11.21 -51.13
N HIS A 622 26.76 -11.93 -50.84
CA HIS A 622 27.65 -12.53 -51.84
C HIS A 622 27.57 -14.06 -51.73
N LEU A 623 27.02 -14.68 -52.72
CA LEU A 623 26.91 -16.15 -52.80
C LEU A 623 27.79 -16.65 -53.98
N THR A 624 28.62 -17.63 -53.74
CA THR A 624 29.32 -18.37 -54.79
C THR A 624 28.80 -19.83 -54.83
N LEU A 625 28.27 -20.25 -55.95
CA LEU A 625 28.02 -21.65 -56.25
C LEU A 625 29.25 -22.21 -56.95
N PRO A 626 29.72 -23.43 -56.66
CA PRO A 626 30.81 -24.09 -57.35
C PRO A 626 30.44 -24.44 -58.76
#